data_07c3ade882f901df8e5e3ee03ae05c13
#
_entry.id   07c3ade882f901df8e5e3ee03ae05c13
#
_cell.length_a   1.000
_cell.length_b   1.000
_cell.length_c   1.000
_cell.angle_alpha   90.00
_cell.angle_beta   90.00
_cell.angle_gamma   90.00
#
_symmetry.space_group_name_H-M   'P 1'
#
loop_
_entity.id
_entity.type
_entity.pdbx_description
1 polymer ?
#
loop_
_entity_poly.entity_id
_entity_poly.type
_entity_poly.pdbx_seq_one_letter_code
_entity_poly.pdbx_strand_id
1 'polypeptide(L)'
;ASDVYKRQTMENALVEKAVENATMDIPDAMVESQVDQMVQEFQQRVSYQGISFDQYLQFTGQNPDTFRESMKPEALRRIQSSLVLEAIVAAENIEATDEDLNKEFERMASMYQMEADQIASYMGDAEKENMKNDIAIQKAVDFIREQAVVTEASEELEYEGGDAE
;
A
#
# COMPACT_ATOMS: atom_id res chain seq x y z
N ALA A 1 11.03 14.68 7.00
CA ALA A 1 10.20 14.60 5.77
C ALA A 1 10.96 13.95 4.61
N SER A 2 12.21 14.37 4.38
CA SER A 2 13.06 13.82 3.31
C SER A 2 13.35 12.32 3.48
N ASP A 3 13.59 11.85 4.71
CA ASP A 3 13.90 10.44 5.00
C ASP A 3 12.68 9.54 4.86
N VAL A 4 11.50 10.03 5.26
CA VAL A 4 10.23 9.34 5.07
C VAL A 4 9.91 9.16 3.59
N TYR A 5 10.12 10.22 2.80
CA TYR A 5 9.92 10.18 1.36
C TYR A 5 10.87 9.19 0.66
N LYS A 6 12.15 9.21 1.01
CA LYS A 6 13.15 8.27 0.47
C LYS A 6 12.81 6.83 0.79
N ARG A 7 12.42 6.56 2.03
CA ARG A 7 12.01 5.24 2.48
C ARG A 7 10.80 4.74 1.69
N GLN A 8 9.78 5.56 1.55
CA GLN A 8 8.55 5.20 0.83
C GLN A 8 8.84 4.96 -0.67
N THR A 9 9.66 5.78 -1.30
CA THR A 9 10.08 5.59 -2.68
C THR A 9 10.83 4.28 -2.88
N MET A 10 11.73 3.93 -1.97
CA MET A 10 12.45 2.67 -1.99
C MET A 10 11.51 1.47 -1.82
N GLU A 11 10.59 1.52 -0.85
CA GLU A 11 9.60 0.48 -0.61
C GLU A 11 8.71 0.26 -1.83
N ASN A 12 8.24 1.33 -2.46
CA ASN A 12 7.44 1.26 -3.69
C ASN A 12 8.22 0.62 -4.85
N ALA A 13 9.48 0.98 -5.03
CA ALA A 13 10.34 0.39 -6.06
C ALA A 13 10.55 -1.11 -5.84
N LEU A 14 10.74 -1.55 -4.60
CA LEU A 14 10.90 -2.96 -4.25
C LEU A 14 9.61 -3.76 -4.50
N VAL A 15 8.46 -3.21 -4.17
CA VAL A 15 7.16 -3.82 -4.45
C VAL A 15 6.92 -3.92 -5.96
N GLU A 16 7.21 -2.89 -6.74
CA GLU A 16 7.13 -2.92 -8.21
C GLU A 16 8.00 -4.02 -8.81
N LYS A 17 9.22 -4.19 -8.31
CA LYS A 17 10.12 -5.25 -8.75
C LYS A 17 9.57 -6.64 -8.42
N ALA A 18 8.98 -6.82 -7.25
CA ALA A 18 8.31 -8.06 -6.88
C ALA A 18 7.11 -8.36 -7.80
N VAL A 19 6.36 -7.33 -8.20
CA VAL A 19 5.27 -7.45 -9.18
C VAL A 19 5.79 -7.88 -10.55
N GLU A 20 6.89 -7.31 -11.04
CA GLU A 20 7.51 -7.67 -12.32
C GLU A 20 7.93 -9.14 -12.37
N ASN A 21 8.36 -9.69 -11.24
CA ASN A 21 8.79 -11.08 -11.11
C ASN A 21 7.65 -12.07 -10.85
N ALA A 22 6.43 -11.58 -10.65
CA ALA A 22 5.26 -12.40 -10.38
C ALA A 22 4.45 -12.63 -11.67
N THR A 23 3.79 -13.79 -11.72
CA THR A 23 2.81 -14.10 -12.76
C THR A 23 1.42 -14.11 -12.14
N MET A 24 0.51 -13.32 -12.70
CA MET A 24 -0.85 -13.25 -12.21
C MET A 24 -1.84 -12.97 -13.34
N ASP A 25 -3.02 -13.53 -13.20
CA ASP A 25 -4.15 -13.27 -14.09
C ASP A 25 -5.20 -12.46 -13.31
N ILE A 26 -5.47 -11.25 -13.77
CA ILE A 26 -6.36 -10.31 -13.09
C ILE A 26 -7.63 -10.16 -13.92
N PRO A 27 -8.78 -10.62 -13.41
CA PRO A 27 -10.05 -10.46 -14.12
C PRO A 27 -10.41 -8.98 -14.33
N ASP A 28 -11.01 -8.66 -15.48
CA ASP A 28 -11.48 -7.31 -15.79
C ASP A 28 -12.44 -6.75 -14.73
N ALA A 29 -13.27 -7.61 -14.14
CA ALA A 29 -14.18 -7.23 -13.07
C ALA A 29 -13.46 -6.64 -11.85
N MET A 30 -12.29 -7.16 -11.50
CA MET A 30 -11.46 -6.61 -10.40
C MET A 30 -10.94 -5.22 -10.76
N VAL A 31 -10.49 -5.03 -12.00
CA VAL A 31 -10.00 -3.73 -12.48
C VAL A 31 -11.13 -2.71 -12.46
N GLU A 32 -12.32 -3.05 -12.95
CA GLU A 32 -13.48 -2.17 -12.93
C GLU A 32 -13.90 -1.78 -11.49
N SER A 33 -13.93 -2.74 -10.58
CA SER A 33 -14.21 -2.48 -9.17
C SER A 33 -13.19 -1.55 -8.52
N GLN A 34 -11.91 -1.73 -8.82
CA GLN A 34 -10.84 -0.86 -8.35
C GLN A 34 -10.95 0.56 -8.92
N VAL A 35 -11.31 0.68 -10.20
CA VAL A 35 -11.58 1.97 -10.83
C VAL A 35 -12.76 2.68 -10.18
N ASP A 36 -13.84 1.97 -9.86
CA ASP A 36 -14.99 2.54 -9.15
C ASP A 36 -14.58 3.14 -7.81
N GLN A 37 -13.78 2.42 -7.04
CA GLN A 37 -13.26 2.91 -5.77
C GLN A 37 -12.38 4.16 -5.96
N MET A 38 -11.49 4.15 -6.94
CA MET A 38 -10.58 5.27 -7.22
C MET A 38 -11.36 6.51 -7.68
N VAL A 39 -12.41 6.34 -8.48
CA VAL A 39 -13.30 7.44 -8.89
C VAL A 39 -14.00 8.05 -7.67
N GLN A 40 -14.52 7.23 -6.77
CA GLN A 40 -15.13 7.72 -5.52
C GLN A 40 -14.15 8.48 -4.64
N GLU A 41 -12.94 7.96 -4.45
CA GLU A 41 -11.88 8.64 -3.71
C GLU A 41 -11.51 9.98 -4.34
N PHE A 42 -11.44 10.03 -5.66
CA PHE A 42 -11.17 11.26 -6.41
C PHE A 42 -12.30 12.28 -6.25
N GLN A 43 -13.55 11.86 -6.37
CA GLN A 43 -14.72 12.71 -6.17
C GLN A 43 -14.73 13.34 -4.78
N GLN A 44 -14.43 12.55 -3.75
CA GLN A 44 -14.30 13.07 -2.38
C GLN A 44 -13.19 14.11 -2.26
N ARG A 45 -12.04 13.84 -2.85
CA ARG A 45 -10.89 14.74 -2.81
C ARG A 45 -11.19 16.09 -3.43
N VAL A 46 -11.78 16.13 -4.62
CA VAL A 46 -12.11 17.39 -5.29
C VAL A 46 -13.26 18.11 -4.58
N SER A 47 -14.18 17.38 -3.97
CA SER A 47 -15.25 17.95 -3.15
C SER A 47 -14.71 18.71 -1.94
N TYR A 48 -13.67 18.18 -1.27
CA TYR A 48 -12.98 18.91 -0.19
C TYR A 48 -12.31 20.19 -0.65
N GLN A 49 -11.94 20.28 -1.93
CA GLN A 49 -11.39 21.48 -2.54
C GLN A 49 -12.48 22.46 -3.04
N GLY A 50 -13.75 22.13 -2.83
CA GLY A 50 -14.88 22.96 -3.25
C GLY A 50 -15.23 22.84 -4.74
N ILE A 51 -14.74 21.81 -5.43
CA ILE A 51 -15.00 21.56 -6.84
C ILE A 51 -15.85 20.29 -6.98
N SER A 52 -16.90 20.34 -7.81
CA SER A 52 -17.64 19.13 -8.14
C SER A 52 -16.89 18.29 -9.19
N PHE A 53 -17.18 17.00 -9.22
CA PHE A 53 -16.59 16.11 -10.23
C PHE A 53 -16.95 16.54 -11.66
N ASP A 54 -18.18 16.95 -11.89
CA ASP A 54 -18.62 17.45 -13.19
C ASP A 54 -17.86 18.72 -13.62
N GLN A 55 -17.63 19.65 -12.69
CA GLN A 55 -16.80 20.83 -12.96
C GLN A 55 -15.37 20.45 -13.30
N TYR A 56 -14.78 19.49 -12.57
CA TYR A 56 -13.43 18.99 -12.89
C TYR A 56 -13.36 18.42 -14.31
N LEU A 57 -14.33 17.60 -14.70
CA LEU A 57 -14.38 17.01 -16.04
C LEU A 57 -14.50 18.08 -17.12
N GLN A 58 -15.32 19.13 -16.90
CA GLN A 58 -15.44 20.24 -17.80
C GLN A 58 -14.13 21.02 -17.97
N PHE A 59 -13.43 21.30 -16.88
CA PHE A 59 -12.13 21.99 -16.90
C PHE A 59 -11.05 21.22 -17.65
N THR A 60 -11.06 19.90 -17.53
CA THR A 60 -10.05 19.04 -18.16
C THR A 60 -10.44 18.56 -19.56
N GLY A 61 -11.65 18.87 -20.02
CA GLY A 61 -12.15 18.42 -21.31
C GLY A 61 -12.41 16.91 -21.38
N GLN A 62 -12.57 16.25 -20.24
CA GLN A 62 -12.84 14.82 -20.16
C GLN A 62 -14.32 14.54 -19.95
N ASN A 63 -14.75 13.34 -20.34
CA ASN A 63 -16.02 12.76 -19.94
C ASN A 63 -15.80 11.65 -18.89
N PRO A 64 -16.85 11.14 -18.21
CA PRO A 64 -16.70 10.08 -17.23
C PRO A 64 -16.00 8.83 -17.75
N ASP A 65 -16.28 8.41 -18.96
CA ASP A 65 -15.68 7.21 -19.56
C ASP A 65 -14.18 7.38 -19.83
N THR A 66 -13.78 8.52 -20.39
CA THR A 66 -12.37 8.85 -20.64
C THR A 66 -11.59 8.93 -19.32
N PHE A 67 -12.18 9.51 -18.30
CA PHE A 67 -11.59 9.60 -16.97
C PHE A 67 -11.37 8.20 -16.37
N ARG A 68 -12.36 7.31 -16.46
CA ARG A 68 -12.25 5.92 -16.01
C ARG A 68 -11.14 5.18 -16.74
N GLU A 69 -11.06 5.30 -18.05
CA GLU A 69 -10.00 4.68 -18.85
C GLU A 69 -8.60 5.16 -18.42
N SER A 70 -8.46 6.44 -18.09
CA SER A 70 -7.18 6.99 -17.62
C SER A 70 -6.75 6.42 -16.26
N MET A 71 -7.66 5.89 -15.47
CA MET A 71 -7.39 5.30 -14.15
C MET A 71 -7.03 3.81 -14.20
N LYS A 72 -7.35 3.11 -15.28
CA LYS A 72 -7.11 1.66 -15.39
C LYS A 72 -5.65 1.23 -15.16
N PRO A 73 -4.63 1.90 -15.71
CA PRO A 73 -3.23 1.52 -15.45
C PRO A 73 -2.87 1.58 -13.97
N GLU A 74 -3.30 2.61 -13.25
CA GLU A 74 -3.06 2.75 -11.82
C GLU A 74 -3.87 1.73 -11.01
N ALA A 75 -5.11 1.47 -11.40
CA ALA A 75 -5.94 0.43 -10.80
C ALA A 75 -5.27 -0.94 -10.91
N LEU A 76 -4.74 -1.27 -12.07
CA LEU A 76 -4.02 -2.52 -12.30
C LEU A 76 -2.77 -2.62 -11.41
N ARG A 77 -1.98 -1.56 -11.29
CA ARG A 77 -0.82 -1.53 -10.39
C ARG A 77 -1.19 -1.75 -8.94
N ARG A 78 -2.25 -1.13 -8.45
CA ARG A 78 -2.74 -1.32 -7.08
C ARG A 78 -3.17 -2.76 -6.82
N ILE A 79 -3.88 -3.38 -7.75
CA ILE A 79 -4.30 -4.78 -7.65
C ILE A 79 -3.09 -5.71 -7.64
N GLN A 80 -2.16 -5.52 -8.56
CA GLN A 80 -0.93 -6.32 -8.65
C GLN A 80 -0.11 -6.24 -7.36
N SER A 81 0.09 -5.04 -6.83
CA SER A 81 0.81 -4.83 -5.57
C SER A 81 0.12 -5.51 -4.40
N SER A 82 -1.20 -5.38 -4.29
CA SER A 82 -1.98 -6.03 -3.23
C SER A 82 -1.88 -7.56 -3.30
N LEU A 83 -2.03 -8.14 -4.49
CA LEU A 83 -1.96 -9.59 -4.66
C LEU A 83 -0.57 -10.15 -4.35
N VAL A 84 0.49 -9.47 -4.74
CA VAL A 84 1.86 -9.86 -4.43
C VAL A 84 2.12 -9.81 -2.92
N LEU A 85 1.72 -8.73 -2.26
CA LEU A 85 1.89 -8.58 -0.81
C LEU A 85 1.07 -9.59 -0.02
N GLU A 86 -0.17 -9.87 -0.43
CA GLU A 86 -1.00 -10.92 0.17
C GLU A 86 -0.37 -12.31 -0.02
N ALA A 87 0.21 -12.59 -1.17
CA ALA A 87 0.91 -13.84 -1.43
C ALA A 87 2.15 -13.99 -0.54
N ILE A 88 2.90 -12.92 -0.29
CA ILE A 88 4.04 -12.92 0.63
C ILE A 88 3.57 -13.13 2.07
N VAL A 89 2.50 -12.49 2.50
CA VAL A 89 1.90 -12.71 3.82
C VAL A 89 1.59 -14.18 4.04
N ALA A 90 0.98 -14.83 3.05
CA ALA A 90 0.64 -16.26 3.12
C ALA A 90 1.89 -17.16 3.10
N ALA A 91 2.82 -16.91 2.19
CA ALA A 91 4.03 -17.74 2.00
C ALA A 91 4.98 -17.68 3.21
N GLU A 92 5.12 -16.51 3.83
CA GLU A 92 6.01 -16.26 4.96
C GLU A 92 5.30 -16.37 6.31
N ASN A 93 4.04 -16.77 6.33
CA ASN A 93 3.21 -16.88 7.54
C ASN A 93 3.25 -15.59 8.39
N ILE A 94 3.14 -14.45 7.73
CA ILE A 94 3.13 -13.16 8.41
C ILE A 94 1.78 -12.96 9.08
N GLU A 95 1.81 -12.69 10.37
CA GLU A 95 0.60 -12.44 11.16
C GLU A 95 0.69 -11.10 11.88
N ALA A 96 -0.43 -10.37 11.89
CA ALA A 96 -0.63 -9.25 12.78
C ALA A 96 -1.17 -9.76 14.12
N THR A 97 -0.42 -9.51 15.18
CA THR A 97 -0.78 -9.92 16.54
C THR A 97 -1.68 -8.89 17.22
N ASP A 98 -2.29 -9.26 18.34
CA ASP A 98 -3.01 -8.30 19.19
C ASP A 98 -2.08 -7.22 19.74
N GLU A 99 -0.82 -7.55 20.00
CA GLU A 99 0.20 -6.58 20.38
C GLU A 99 0.47 -5.55 19.29
N ASP A 100 0.55 -5.98 18.04
CA ASP A 100 0.69 -5.08 16.88
C ASP A 100 -0.51 -4.14 16.76
N LEU A 101 -1.71 -4.66 16.97
CA LEU A 101 -2.94 -3.88 16.97
C LEU A 101 -2.95 -2.83 18.08
N ASN A 102 -2.53 -3.22 19.29
CA ASN A 102 -2.42 -2.32 20.43
C ASN A 102 -1.40 -1.19 20.19
N LYS A 103 -0.27 -1.49 19.57
CA LYS A 103 0.73 -0.49 19.17
C LYS A 103 0.14 0.52 18.18
N GLU A 104 -0.67 0.06 17.25
CA GLU A 104 -1.36 0.96 16.32
C GLU A 104 -2.38 1.85 17.02
N PHE A 105 -3.12 1.32 17.99
CA PHE A 105 -4.01 2.14 18.83
C PHE A 105 -3.24 3.18 19.65
N GLU A 106 -2.08 2.84 20.21
CA GLU A 106 -1.22 3.79 20.92
C GLU A 106 -0.71 4.89 20.00
N ARG A 107 -0.33 4.56 18.77
CA ARG A 107 0.07 5.54 17.75
C ARG A 107 -1.07 6.49 17.40
N MET A 108 -2.27 5.98 17.19
CA MET A 108 -3.46 6.78 16.92
C MET A 108 -3.83 7.65 18.12
N ALA A 109 -3.74 7.10 19.34
CA ALA A 109 -3.98 7.83 20.58
C ALA A 109 -3.08 9.06 20.71
N SER A 110 -1.81 8.89 20.37
CA SER A 110 -0.83 9.98 20.36
C SER A 110 -1.17 11.06 19.34
N MET A 111 -1.67 10.67 18.16
CA MET A 111 -2.07 11.61 17.10
C MET A 111 -3.34 12.40 17.43
N TYR A 112 -4.33 11.75 18.03
CA TYR A 112 -5.64 12.34 18.31
C TYR A 112 -5.80 12.85 19.75
N GLN A 113 -4.75 12.75 20.58
CA GLN A 113 -4.78 13.12 22.00
C GLN A 113 -5.91 12.42 22.76
N MET A 114 -6.10 11.14 22.48
CA MET A 114 -7.07 10.26 23.12
C MET A 114 -6.35 9.09 23.79
N GLU A 115 -7.05 8.39 24.69
CA GLU A 115 -6.54 7.15 25.27
C GLU A 115 -6.70 5.99 24.26
N ALA A 116 -5.70 5.09 24.20
CA ALA A 116 -5.73 3.95 23.31
C ALA A 116 -6.95 3.05 23.51
N ASP A 117 -7.36 2.83 24.76
CA ASP A 117 -8.56 2.05 25.10
C ASP A 117 -9.85 2.70 24.57
N GLN A 118 -9.92 4.02 24.54
CA GLN A 118 -11.05 4.74 23.96
C GLN A 118 -11.14 4.49 22.45
N ILE A 119 -10.04 4.57 21.74
CA ILE A 119 -9.98 4.31 20.31
C ILE A 119 -10.41 2.87 20.03
N ALA A 120 -9.86 1.91 20.77
CA ALA A 120 -10.21 0.51 20.65
C ALA A 120 -11.70 0.24 20.89
N SER A 121 -12.32 0.95 21.83
CA SER A 121 -13.74 0.80 22.15
C SER A 121 -14.69 1.31 21.06
N TYR A 122 -14.26 2.27 20.24
CA TYR A 122 -15.03 2.80 19.11
C TYR A 122 -14.97 1.92 17.87
N MET A 123 -14.03 0.99 17.81
CA MET A 123 -13.83 0.11 16.67
C MET A 123 -14.58 -1.20 16.83
N GLY A 124 -15.31 -1.61 15.80
CA GLY A 124 -15.93 -2.92 15.70
C GLY A 124 -14.91 -4.01 15.32
N ASP A 125 -15.33 -5.27 15.44
CA ASP A 125 -14.47 -6.42 15.12
C ASP A 125 -14.01 -6.42 13.66
N ALA A 126 -14.88 -6.03 12.73
CA ALA A 126 -14.55 -5.93 11.31
C ALA A 126 -13.48 -4.88 11.03
N GLU A 127 -13.56 -3.72 11.70
CA GLU A 127 -12.56 -2.66 11.57
C GLU A 127 -11.21 -3.08 12.15
N LYS A 128 -11.21 -3.77 13.29
CA LYS A 128 -9.99 -4.34 13.89
C LYS A 128 -9.35 -5.39 12.99
N GLU A 129 -10.14 -6.22 12.35
CA GLU A 129 -9.65 -7.21 11.41
C GLU A 129 -9.04 -6.57 10.16
N ASN A 130 -9.66 -5.53 9.63
CA ASN A 130 -9.10 -4.74 8.53
C ASN A 130 -7.78 -4.08 8.91
N MET A 131 -7.67 -3.55 10.13
CA MET A 131 -6.40 -3.01 10.63
C MET A 131 -5.32 -4.08 10.74
N LYS A 132 -5.65 -5.27 11.21
CA LYS A 132 -4.71 -6.40 11.24
C LYS A 132 -4.23 -6.78 9.84
N ASN A 133 -5.13 -6.80 8.86
CA ASN A 133 -4.75 -7.06 7.46
C ASN A 133 -3.78 -5.99 6.95
N ASP A 134 -4.04 -4.72 7.21
CA ASP A 134 -3.15 -3.62 6.83
C ASP A 134 -1.78 -3.73 7.51
N ILE A 135 -1.75 -4.10 8.78
CA ILE A 135 -0.50 -4.34 9.52
C ILE A 135 0.28 -5.51 8.91
N ALA A 136 -0.39 -6.61 8.57
CA ALA A 136 0.25 -7.76 7.92
C ALA A 136 0.84 -7.39 6.55
N ILE A 137 0.15 -6.60 5.76
CA ILE A 137 0.64 -6.08 4.48
C ILE A 137 1.87 -5.18 4.68
N GLN A 138 1.86 -4.31 5.68
CA GLN A 138 3.03 -3.47 6.00
C GLN A 138 4.22 -4.33 6.46
N LYS A 139 3.98 -5.38 7.23
CA LYS A 139 5.02 -6.35 7.60
C LYS A 139 5.60 -7.07 6.38
N ALA A 140 4.78 -7.37 5.37
CA ALA A 140 5.26 -7.94 4.11
C ALA A 140 6.17 -6.97 3.35
N VAL A 141 5.84 -5.68 3.31
CA VAL A 141 6.72 -4.63 2.76
C VAL A 141 8.04 -4.55 3.52
N ASP A 142 7.98 -4.56 4.85
CA ASP A 142 9.17 -4.58 5.71
C ASP A 142 10.05 -5.82 5.44
N PHE A 143 9.44 -6.98 5.25
CA PHE A 143 10.12 -8.21 4.88
C PHE A 143 10.89 -8.07 3.56
N ILE A 144 10.26 -7.54 2.52
CA ILE A 144 10.89 -7.30 1.21
C ILE A 144 12.09 -6.36 1.37
N ARG A 145 11.95 -5.29 2.14
CA ARG A 145 13.02 -4.33 2.40
C ARG A 145 14.20 -4.98 3.11
N GLU A 146 13.96 -5.77 4.14
CA GLU A 146 14.99 -6.49 4.89
C GLU A 146 15.76 -7.47 4.00
N GLN A 147 15.05 -8.21 3.13
CA GLN A 147 15.66 -9.12 2.18
C GLN A 147 16.55 -8.37 1.15
N ALA A 148 16.13 -7.22 0.67
CA ALA A 148 16.91 -6.40 -0.25
C ALA A 148 18.22 -5.91 0.39
N VAL A 149 18.18 -5.45 1.64
CA VAL A 149 19.37 -5.02 2.40
C VAL A 149 20.37 -6.17 2.58
N VAL A 150 19.88 -7.36 2.91
CA VAL A 150 20.73 -8.56 3.04
C VAL A 150 21.40 -8.92 1.72
N THR A 151 20.69 -8.84 0.60
CA THR A 151 21.23 -9.13 -0.73
C THR A 151 22.31 -8.13 -1.12
N GLU A 152 22.10 -6.84 -0.92
CA GLU A 152 23.10 -5.79 -1.18
C GLU A 152 24.37 -6.01 -0.35
N ALA A 153 24.23 -6.29 0.95
CA ALA A 153 25.36 -6.58 1.82
C ALA A 153 26.14 -7.83 1.38
N SER A 154 25.45 -8.86 0.86
CA SER A 154 26.09 -10.07 0.34
C SER A 154 26.88 -9.80 -0.94
N GLU A 155 26.33 -9.01 -1.85
CA GLU A 155 27.00 -8.60 -3.09
C GLU A 155 28.25 -7.75 -2.82
N GLU A 156 28.18 -6.82 -1.84
CA GLU A 156 29.35 -6.03 -1.42
C GLU A 156 30.48 -6.92 -0.86
N LEU A 157 30.13 -7.90 -0.03
CA LEU A 157 31.11 -8.84 0.54
C LEU A 157 31.75 -9.74 -0.51
N GLU A 158 31.01 -10.17 -1.51
CA GLU A 158 31.55 -10.97 -2.63
C GLU A 158 32.52 -10.13 -3.49
N TYR A 159 32.22 -8.86 -3.69
CA TYR A 159 33.06 -7.94 -4.44
C TYR A 159 34.40 -7.64 -3.72
N GLU A 160 34.34 -7.39 -2.42
CA GLU A 160 35.56 -7.16 -1.62
C GLU A 160 36.43 -8.41 -1.46
N GLY A 161 35.83 -9.60 -1.50
CA GLY A 161 36.55 -10.87 -1.42
C GLY A 161 37.22 -11.31 -2.73
N GLY A 162 36.88 -10.71 -3.85
CA GLY A 162 37.38 -11.04 -5.18
C GLY A 162 38.73 -10.44 -5.54
N ASP A 163 39.22 -9.44 -4.82
CA ASP A 163 40.46 -8.72 -5.08
C ASP A 163 41.67 -9.25 -4.26
N ALA A 164 41.55 -10.40 -3.61
CA ALA A 164 42.57 -10.97 -2.75
C ALA A 164 43.26 -12.24 -3.34
N GLU A 165 43.49 -12.30 -4.65
CA GLU A 165 44.41 -13.29 -5.28
C GLU A 165 45.51 -12.60 -6.09
#